data_1807f1c267d8568aa5b02b36c68d8302
#
_entry.id   1807f1c267d8568aa5b02b36c68d8302
#
_cell.length_a   1.000
_cell.length_b   1.000
_cell.length_c   1.000
_cell.angle_alpha   90.00
_cell.angle_beta   90.00
_cell.angle_gamma   90.00
#
_symmetry.space_group_name_H-M   'P 1'
#
loop_
_entity.id
_entity.type
_entity.pdbx_description
1 polymer ?
#
loop_
_entity_poly.entity_id
_entity_poly.type
_entity_poly.pdbx_seq_one_letter_code
_entity_poly.pdbx_strand_id
1 'polypeptide(L)'
;MKKEIERKFLVNHSLLPRNMKGHSFTQSYLSINDNGIIRIRKEGNVSKLTIKTKNVGISRSEFEYNIPMDDYEEIVRLSISETVKKTRYKVVYENKLWEVDEFHEKNNGLWIAE
;
A
#
# COMPACT_ATOMS: atom_id res chain seq x y z
N MET A 1 -14.83 10.33 1.44
CA MET A 1 -13.48 10.89 1.16
C MET A 1 -12.68 10.93 2.45
N LYS A 2 -11.44 10.55 2.38
CA LYS A 2 -10.51 10.55 3.50
C LYS A 2 -9.31 11.40 3.12
N LYS A 3 -8.83 12.22 4.04
CA LYS A 3 -7.60 12.98 3.82
C LYS A 3 -6.42 12.14 4.27
N GLU A 4 -5.45 11.94 3.38
CA GLU A 4 -4.24 11.19 3.67
C GLU A 4 -3.07 12.15 3.91
N ILE A 5 -2.40 11.97 5.04
CA ILE A 5 -1.16 12.67 5.38
C ILE A 5 -0.18 11.59 5.84
N GLU A 6 0.89 11.40 5.08
CA GLU A 6 1.87 10.39 5.44
C GLU A 6 3.29 10.79 5.09
N ARG A 7 4.25 10.23 5.81
CA ARG A 7 5.68 10.32 5.54
C ARG A 7 6.27 8.93 5.48
N LYS A 8 7.24 8.75 4.60
CA LYS A 8 7.87 7.46 4.36
C LYS A 8 9.34 7.50 4.76
N PHE A 9 9.79 6.42 5.40
CA PHE A 9 11.17 6.29 5.86
C PHE A 9 11.72 4.91 5.50
N LEU A 10 13.00 4.85 5.13
CA LEU A 10 13.71 3.59 5.02
C LEU A 10 13.92 3.02 6.42
N VAL A 11 13.81 1.70 6.54
CA VAL A 11 13.87 1.00 7.82
C VAL A 11 15.08 0.09 7.88
N ASN A 12 15.81 0.15 9.00
CA ASN A 12 16.77 -0.89 9.35
C ASN A 12 15.99 -2.05 9.98
N HIS A 13 15.64 -3.05 9.17
CA HIS A 13 14.77 -4.14 9.59
C HIS A 13 15.41 -5.03 10.66
N SER A 14 16.71 -5.02 10.82
CA SER A 14 17.38 -5.80 11.88
C SER A 14 17.01 -5.31 13.28
N LEU A 15 16.50 -4.09 13.40
CA LEU A 15 16.07 -3.50 14.67
C LEU A 15 14.59 -3.74 14.99
N LEU A 16 13.85 -4.39 14.08
CA LEU A 16 12.44 -4.65 14.27
C LEU A 16 12.19 -5.88 15.17
N PRO A 17 11.04 -5.92 15.87
CA PRO A 17 10.67 -7.12 16.65
C PRO A 17 10.59 -8.37 15.77
N ARG A 18 10.97 -9.52 16.32
CA ARG A 18 10.99 -10.79 15.57
C ARG A 18 9.60 -11.43 15.38
N ASN A 19 8.65 -11.11 16.24
CA ASN A 19 7.35 -11.77 16.31
C ASN A 19 6.22 -10.93 15.72
N MET A 20 6.53 -10.11 14.71
CA MET A 20 5.51 -9.31 14.05
C MET A 20 4.58 -10.19 13.21
N LYS A 21 3.28 -9.90 13.30
CA LYS A 21 2.31 -10.49 12.39
C LYS A 21 2.19 -9.65 11.13
N GLY A 22 2.45 -10.29 10.00
CA GLY A 22 2.35 -9.65 8.70
C GLY A 22 1.06 -9.98 7.97
N HIS A 23 0.63 -9.05 7.12
CA HIS A 23 -0.49 -9.25 6.21
C HIS A 23 -0.02 -9.07 4.78
N SER A 24 -0.37 -10.01 3.92
CA SER A 24 0.05 -10.01 2.53
C SER A 24 -0.79 -9.03 1.70
N PHE A 25 -0.11 -8.15 0.97
CA PHE A 25 -0.72 -7.19 0.06
C PHE A 25 -0.20 -7.44 -1.35
N THR A 26 -1.11 -7.41 -2.32
CA THR A 26 -0.78 -7.49 -3.74
C THR A 26 -1.48 -6.31 -4.41
N GLN A 27 -0.73 -5.47 -5.10
CA GLN A 27 -1.29 -4.25 -5.66
C GLN A 27 -0.68 -3.89 -7.01
N SER A 28 -1.44 -3.13 -7.80
CA SER A 28 -0.97 -2.57 -9.06
C SER A 28 -1.74 -1.27 -9.35
N TYR A 29 -1.21 -0.49 -10.29
CA TYR A 29 -1.83 0.78 -10.66
C TYR A 29 -2.61 0.63 -11.96
N LEU A 30 -3.82 1.21 -11.97
CA LEU A 30 -4.67 1.29 -13.15
C LEU A 30 -4.44 2.59 -13.91
N SER A 31 -4.06 3.65 -13.20
CA SER A 31 -3.79 4.97 -13.77
C SER A 31 -2.82 5.74 -12.89
N ILE A 32 -1.87 6.41 -13.52
CA ILE A 32 -0.93 7.32 -12.86
C ILE A 32 -0.81 8.54 -13.76
N ASN A 33 -1.19 9.71 -13.25
CA ASN A 33 -1.05 10.96 -14.00
C ASN A 33 -0.96 12.16 -13.03
N ASP A 34 -0.89 13.37 -13.59
CA ASP A 34 -0.71 14.58 -12.79
C ASP A 34 -1.87 14.87 -11.85
N ASN A 35 -3.04 14.30 -12.09
CA ASN A 35 -4.22 14.50 -11.23
C ASN A 35 -4.26 13.49 -10.06
N GLY A 36 -3.47 12.45 -10.11
CA GLY A 36 -3.44 11.44 -9.07
C GLY A 36 -3.26 10.03 -9.59
N ILE A 37 -3.65 9.08 -8.77
CA ILE A 37 -3.50 7.64 -9.07
C ILE A 37 -4.79 6.89 -8.81
N ILE A 38 -4.94 5.78 -9.54
CA ILE A 38 -5.96 4.77 -9.27
C ILE A 38 -5.22 3.45 -9.09
N ARG A 39 -5.44 2.83 -7.94
CA ARG A 39 -4.76 1.59 -7.54
C ARG A 39 -5.80 0.52 -7.23
N ILE A 40 -5.48 -0.72 -7.61
CA ILE A 40 -6.22 -1.90 -7.17
C ILE A 40 -5.35 -2.73 -6.24
N ARG A 41 -5.92 -3.26 -5.17
CA ARG A 41 -5.18 -3.98 -4.14
C ARG A 41 -5.98 -5.14 -3.59
N LYS A 42 -5.29 -6.24 -3.35
CA LYS A 42 -5.83 -7.40 -2.62
C LYS A 42 -5.08 -7.52 -1.30
N GLU A 43 -5.85 -7.57 -0.21
CA GLU A 43 -5.36 -7.78 1.15
C GLU A 43 -6.02 -9.06 1.68
N GLY A 44 -5.33 -10.20 1.60
CA GLY A 44 -5.95 -11.48 1.95
C GLY A 44 -7.19 -11.73 1.09
N ASN A 45 -8.36 -11.81 1.73
CA ASN A 45 -9.64 -12.05 1.06
C ASN A 45 -10.41 -10.77 0.72
N VAL A 46 -9.82 -9.61 0.94
CA VAL A 46 -10.44 -8.32 0.71
C VAL A 46 -9.79 -7.63 -0.47
N SER A 47 -10.58 -7.11 -1.38
CA SER A 47 -10.10 -6.34 -2.53
C SER A 47 -10.58 -4.90 -2.42
N LYS A 48 -9.71 -3.97 -2.79
CA LYS A 48 -10.00 -2.54 -2.69
C LYS A 48 -9.58 -1.80 -3.96
N LEU A 49 -10.42 -0.84 -4.32
CA LEU A 49 -10.10 0.15 -5.34
C LEU A 49 -9.82 1.47 -4.63
N THR A 50 -8.69 2.07 -4.90
CA THR A 50 -8.25 3.30 -4.23
C THR A 50 -7.95 4.38 -5.27
N ILE A 51 -8.51 5.56 -5.04
CA ILE A 51 -8.25 6.75 -5.85
C ILE A 51 -7.59 7.77 -4.93
N LYS A 52 -6.41 8.23 -5.31
CA LYS A 52 -5.69 9.28 -4.56
C LYS A 52 -5.44 10.45 -5.47
N THR A 53 -5.81 11.64 -5.02
CA THR A 53 -5.54 12.87 -5.77
C THR A 53 -4.07 13.25 -5.67
N LYS A 54 -3.64 14.23 -6.48
CA LYS A 54 -2.26 14.72 -6.40
C LYS A 54 -1.98 15.30 -5.03
N ASN A 55 -0.72 15.25 -4.62
CA ASN A 55 -0.28 15.84 -3.37
C ASN A 55 -0.37 17.36 -3.40
N VAL A 56 -0.80 17.94 -2.28
CA VAL A 56 -0.61 19.36 -1.97
C VAL A 56 0.24 19.38 -0.71
N GLY A 57 1.54 19.59 -0.86
CA GLY A 57 2.50 19.36 0.19
C GLY A 57 2.59 17.86 0.51
N ILE A 58 2.32 17.47 1.77
CA ILE A 58 2.31 16.08 2.23
C ILE A 58 0.90 15.47 2.29
N SER A 59 -0.09 16.24 1.85
CA SER A 59 -1.51 15.88 1.98
C SER A 59 -2.13 15.60 0.63
N ARG A 60 -3.06 14.66 0.59
CA ARG A 60 -3.91 14.38 -0.57
C ARG A 60 -5.21 13.74 -0.12
N SER A 61 -6.21 13.79 -0.99
CA SER A 61 -7.50 13.12 -0.76
C SER A 61 -7.41 11.67 -1.19
N GLU A 62 -8.06 10.80 -0.43
CA GLU A 62 -8.14 9.38 -0.71
C GLU A 62 -9.59 8.92 -0.71
N PHE A 63 -9.95 8.16 -1.74
CA PHE A 63 -11.23 7.48 -1.85
C PHE A 63 -10.95 5.99 -1.94
N GLU A 64 -11.49 5.21 -1.01
CA GLU A 64 -11.23 3.78 -0.96
C GLU A 64 -12.54 3.01 -0.85
N TYR A 65 -12.69 2.01 -1.70
CA TYR A 65 -13.89 1.20 -1.78
C TYR A 65 -13.53 -0.27 -1.81
N ASN A 66 -14.23 -1.06 -1.01
CA ASN A 66 -14.16 -2.51 -1.13
C ASN A 66 -14.90 -2.93 -2.41
N ILE A 67 -14.29 -3.85 -3.15
CA ILE A 67 -14.89 -4.41 -4.36
C ILE A 67 -14.95 -5.93 -4.23
N PRO A 68 -15.90 -6.59 -4.94
CA PRO A 68 -15.92 -8.04 -4.97
C PRO A 68 -14.63 -8.62 -5.54
N MET A 69 -14.21 -9.78 -5.03
CA MET A 69 -13.00 -10.44 -5.51
C MET A 69 -13.08 -10.79 -7.00
N ASP A 70 -14.27 -11.13 -7.48
CA ASP A 70 -14.48 -11.39 -8.92
C ASP A 70 -14.17 -10.16 -9.76
N ASP A 71 -14.56 -8.99 -9.29
CA ASP A 71 -14.26 -7.73 -9.97
C ASP A 71 -12.75 -7.46 -9.94
N TYR A 72 -12.10 -7.73 -8.81
CA TYR A 72 -10.64 -7.59 -8.71
C TYR A 72 -9.94 -8.42 -9.80
N GLU A 73 -10.32 -9.68 -9.96
CA GLU A 73 -9.70 -10.58 -10.92
C GLU A 73 -9.79 -10.08 -12.36
N GLU A 74 -10.85 -9.37 -12.69
CA GLU A 74 -11.00 -8.76 -14.01
C GLU A 74 -10.29 -7.41 -14.12
N ILE A 75 -10.48 -6.55 -13.13
CA ILE A 75 -9.94 -5.17 -13.15
C ILE A 75 -8.41 -5.20 -13.13
N VAL A 76 -7.79 -6.12 -12.40
CA VAL A 76 -6.33 -6.20 -12.32
C VAL A 76 -5.67 -6.37 -13.69
N ARG A 77 -6.39 -6.91 -14.66
CA ARG A 77 -5.90 -7.07 -16.04
C ARG A 77 -5.73 -5.72 -16.76
N LEU A 78 -6.36 -4.67 -16.25
CA LEU A 78 -6.25 -3.31 -16.80
C LEU A 78 -5.04 -2.56 -16.24
N SER A 79 -4.23 -3.21 -15.43
CA SER A 79 -3.08 -2.58 -14.77
C SER A 79 -2.06 -2.09 -15.80
N ILE A 80 -1.56 -0.88 -15.57
CA ILE A 80 -0.49 -0.27 -16.38
C ILE A 80 0.90 -0.51 -15.77
N SER A 81 0.95 -1.06 -14.55
CA SER A 81 2.18 -1.37 -13.84
C SER A 81 2.27 -2.85 -13.55
N GLU A 82 3.47 -3.31 -13.21
CA GLU A 82 3.65 -4.64 -12.66
C GLU A 82 3.02 -4.73 -11.28
N THR A 83 2.63 -5.92 -10.89
CA THR A 83 2.12 -6.20 -9.56
C THR A 83 3.24 -6.07 -8.54
N VAL A 84 2.98 -5.33 -7.46
CA VAL A 84 3.87 -5.22 -6.31
C VAL A 84 3.31 -6.06 -5.19
N LYS A 85 4.15 -6.93 -4.63
CA LYS A 85 3.81 -7.77 -3.48
C LYS A 85 4.60 -7.30 -2.27
N LYS A 86 3.91 -7.20 -1.14
CA LYS A 86 4.53 -6.79 0.12
C LYS A 86 3.81 -7.42 1.30
N THR A 87 4.52 -7.47 2.42
CA THR A 87 3.95 -7.85 3.71
C THR A 87 3.94 -6.62 4.59
N ARG A 88 2.78 -6.28 5.13
CA ARG A 88 2.63 -5.13 6.02
C ARG A 88 2.57 -5.59 7.47
N TYR A 89 3.38 -4.95 8.29
CA TYR A 89 3.42 -5.14 9.74
C TYR A 89 2.99 -3.85 10.42
N LYS A 90 2.26 -3.98 11.53
CA LYS A 90 1.95 -2.83 12.38
C LYS A 90 2.86 -2.85 13.58
N VAL A 91 3.60 -1.77 13.78
CA VAL A 91 4.61 -1.65 14.84
C VAL A 91 4.33 -0.39 15.66
N VAL A 92 4.26 -0.55 16.99
CA VAL A 92 4.16 0.60 17.88
C VAL A 92 5.57 1.01 18.29
N TYR A 93 5.92 2.26 18.01
CA TYR A 93 7.21 2.82 18.36
C TYR A 93 7.03 4.27 18.82
N GLU A 94 7.55 4.61 19.98
CA GLU A 94 7.41 5.93 20.62
C GLU A 94 5.96 6.43 20.66
N ASN A 95 5.05 5.56 21.11
CA ASN A 95 3.61 5.82 21.22
C ASN A 95 2.90 6.10 19.91
N LYS A 96 3.52 5.75 18.77
CA LYS A 96 2.91 5.88 17.46
C LYS A 96 2.80 4.53 16.81
N LEU A 97 1.70 4.33 16.08
CA LEU A 97 1.52 3.14 15.25
C LEU A 97 2.14 3.39 13.88
N TRP A 98 3.09 2.55 13.52
CA TRP A 98 3.75 2.57 12.22
C TRP A 98 3.29 1.41 11.37
N GLU A 99 3.09 1.65 10.10
CA GLU A 99 2.92 0.60 9.12
C GLU A 99 4.27 0.37 8.44
N VAL A 100 4.80 -0.85 8.59
CA VAL A 100 6.11 -1.23 8.05
C VAL A 100 5.89 -2.23 6.94
N ASP A 101 6.30 -1.90 5.74
CA ASP A 101 6.15 -2.74 4.57
C ASP A 101 7.48 -3.38 4.18
N GLU A 102 7.47 -4.71 4.12
CA GLU A 102 8.54 -5.51 3.54
C GLU A 102 8.16 -5.87 2.11
N PHE A 103 8.94 -5.41 1.15
CA PHE A 103 8.67 -5.66 -0.26
C PHE A 103 9.32 -6.97 -0.72
N HIS A 104 8.67 -7.64 -1.67
CA HIS A 104 9.07 -8.94 -2.20
C HIS A 104 9.36 -8.86 -3.69
N GLU A 105 9.83 -9.99 -4.24
CA GLU A 105 10.13 -10.16 -5.66
C GLU A 105 11.13 -9.12 -6.17
N LYS A 106 10.77 -8.30 -7.15
CA LYS A 106 11.68 -7.31 -7.74
C LYS A 106 12.18 -6.27 -6.75
N ASN A 107 11.41 -6.01 -5.69
CA ASN A 107 11.75 -5.04 -4.67
C ASN A 107 12.25 -5.69 -3.39
N ASN A 108 12.65 -6.95 -3.47
CA ASN A 108 13.15 -7.70 -2.30
C ASN A 108 14.31 -6.96 -1.63
N GLY A 109 14.23 -6.87 -0.32
CA GLY A 109 15.20 -6.14 0.50
C GLY A 109 14.82 -4.71 0.82
N LEU A 110 13.76 -4.17 0.20
CA LEU A 110 13.23 -2.84 0.51
C LEU A 110 12.26 -2.92 1.68
N TRP A 111 12.48 -2.08 2.68
CA TRP A 111 11.61 -1.93 3.84
C TRP A 111 11.27 -0.46 4.04
N ILE A 112 9.99 -0.12 4.11
CA ILE A 112 9.52 1.26 4.25
C ILE A 112 8.54 1.35 5.42
N ALA A 113 8.73 2.35 6.28
CA ALA A 113 7.79 2.69 7.35
C ALA A 113 7.00 3.96 7.01
N GLU A 114 5.73 3.94 7.33
CA GLU A 114 4.81 5.07 7.14
C GLU A 114 4.06 5.40 8.43
#